data_74b9acb0e55033e4f752cb963159ba22
#
_entry.id   74b9acb0e55033e4f752cb963159ba22
#
_cell.length_a   1.000
_cell.length_b   1.000
_cell.length_c   1.000
_cell.angle_alpha   90.00
_cell.angle_beta   90.00
_cell.angle_gamma   90.00
#
_symmetry.space_group_name_H-M   'P 1'
#
loop_
_entity.id
_entity.type
_entity.pdbx_description
1 polymer ?
#
loop_
_entity_poly.entity_id
_entity_poly.type
_entity_poly.pdbx_seq_one_letter_code
_entity_poly.pdbx_strand_id
1 'polypeptide(L)'
;YNCLRPVKVAGKYGYADENNQVVIAPKYDRAKPFSFDRAKVFAKGKYGFIDRSGDEVIPLVYDHANDFKGNTTEVVLNGEVFIIDIDGRIIR
;
A
#
# COMPACT_ATOMS: atom_id res chain seq x y z
N TYR A 1 17.96 2.74 -8.60
CA TYR A 1 16.97 1.81 -8.11
C TYR A 1 16.66 2.08 -6.64
N ASN A 2 15.41 2.34 -6.32
CA ASN A 2 15.04 2.82 -5.00
C ASN A 2 14.55 1.70 -4.09
N CYS A 3 15.27 1.52 -2.98
CA CYS A 3 14.79 0.67 -1.90
C CYS A 3 14.05 1.54 -0.91
N LEU A 4 12.74 1.54 -0.97
CA LEU A 4 11.92 2.32 -0.06
C LEU A 4 11.52 1.46 1.13
N ARG A 5 11.52 2.08 2.30
CA ARG A 5 11.08 1.40 3.51
C ARG A 5 10.10 2.28 4.28
N PRO A 6 9.14 1.68 4.99
CA PRO A 6 8.22 2.48 5.80
C PRO A 6 8.96 3.13 6.96
N VAL A 7 8.66 4.39 7.22
CA VAL A 7 9.20 5.13 8.35
C VAL A 7 8.06 5.84 9.07
N LYS A 8 8.15 5.88 10.39
CA LYS A 8 7.12 6.53 11.19
C LYS A 8 7.62 7.90 11.63
N VAL A 9 6.85 8.94 11.30
CA VAL A 9 7.18 10.30 11.68
C VAL A 9 5.93 10.93 12.28
N ALA A 10 6.06 11.39 13.54
CA ALA A 10 4.96 12.04 14.25
C ALA A 10 3.66 11.22 14.24
N GLY A 11 3.79 9.91 14.40
CA GLY A 11 2.62 9.02 14.49
C GLY A 11 2.07 8.54 13.16
N LYS A 12 2.65 8.95 12.03
CA LYS A 12 2.19 8.54 10.71
C LYS A 12 3.34 7.90 9.94
N TYR A 13 2.98 7.01 9.03
CA TYR A 13 3.95 6.31 8.20
C TYR A 13 4.07 6.95 6.82
N GLY A 14 5.29 7.10 6.40
CA GLY A 14 5.65 7.41 5.02
C GLY A 14 6.73 6.45 4.60
N TYR A 15 7.48 6.80 3.56
CA TYR A 15 8.56 5.94 3.06
C TYR A 15 9.80 6.76 2.85
N ALA A 16 10.94 6.16 3.22
CA ALA A 16 12.24 6.77 3.06
C ALA A 16 13.10 5.93 2.14
N ASP A 17 14.04 6.57 1.47
CA ASP A 17 14.99 5.87 0.62
C ASP A 17 16.17 5.35 1.45
N GLU A 18 17.17 4.78 0.77
CA GLU A 18 18.32 4.21 1.44
C GLU A 18 19.22 5.26 2.12
N ASN A 19 19.03 6.54 1.77
CA ASN A 19 19.75 7.64 2.41
C ASN A 19 18.96 8.24 3.57
N ASN A 20 17.87 7.60 3.99
CA ASN A 20 16.98 8.08 5.04
C ASN A 20 16.22 9.35 4.69
N GLN A 21 16.12 9.68 3.40
CA GLN A 21 15.33 10.81 2.97
C GLN A 21 13.90 10.36 2.75
N VAL A 22 12.95 11.11 3.32
CA VAL A 22 11.54 10.80 3.16
C VAL A 22 11.10 11.19 1.76
N VAL A 23 10.70 10.21 0.96
CA VAL A 23 10.27 10.45 -0.41
C VAL A 23 8.76 10.35 -0.57
N ILE A 24 8.09 9.64 0.33
CA ILE A 24 6.63 9.58 0.36
C ILE A 24 6.18 10.12 1.71
N ALA A 25 5.37 11.17 1.70
CA ALA A 25 5.01 11.92 2.89
C ALA A 25 4.33 11.03 3.94
N PRO A 26 4.64 11.21 5.24
CA PRO A 26 4.01 10.44 6.31
C PRO A 26 2.55 10.86 6.48
N LYS A 27 1.64 10.01 6.02
CA LYS A 27 0.21 10.30 6.12
C LYS A 27 -0.63 9.05 6.37
N TYR A 28 0.01 7.90 6.49
CA TYR A 28 -0.72 6.64 6.67
C TYR A 28 -0.63 6.17 8.11
N ASP A 29 -1.71 5.55 8.58
CA ASP A 29 -1.71 4.98 9.94
C ASP A 29 -0.88 3.73 10.02
N ARG A 30 -0.78 2.99 8.92
CA ARG A 30 0.07 1.82 8.79
C ARG A 30 0.61 1.75 7.38
N ALA A 31 1.78 1.17 7.25
CA ALA A 31 2.42 1.00 5.95
C ALA A 31 3.29 -0.23 5.98
N LYS A 32 3.27 -0.99 4.90
CA LYS A 32 4.06 -2.20 4.74
C LYS A 32 5.19 -1.96 3.76
N PRO A 33 6.26 -2.77 3.81
CA PRO A 33 7.31 -2.67 2.79
C PRO A 33 6.73 -2.94 1.40
N PHE A 34 7.42 -2.41 0.39
CA PHE A 34 7.01 -2.65 -0.98
C PHE A 34 7.19 -4.12 -1.35
N SER A 35 6.22 -4.64 -2.07
CA SER A 35 6.22 -6.00 -2.58
C SER A 35 5.62 -5.96 -3.98
N PHE A 36 6.37 -6.44 -4.98
CA PHE A 36 5.90 -6.42 -6.37
C PHE A 36 5.46 -5.02 -6.81
N ASP A 37 6.27 -4.02 -6.47
CA ASP A 37 6.07 -2.61 -6.81
C ASP A 37 4.80 -1.99 -6.19
N ARG A 38 4.25 -2.64 -5.18
CA ARG A 38 3.09 -2.11 -4.46
C ARG A 38 3.34 -2.19 -2.97
N ALA A 39 2.89 -1.18 -2.25
CA ALA A 39 2.96 -1.15 -0.80
C ALA A 39 1.56 -1.00 -0.24
N LYS A 40 1.19 -1.89 0.66
CA LYS A 40 -0.09 -1.82 1.33
C LYS A 40 -0.03 -0.72 2.37
N VAL A 41 -1.00 0.19 2.33
CA VAL A 41 -1.10 1.28 3.29
C VAL A 41 -2.50 1.30 3.89
N PHE A 42 -2.60 1.86 5.08
CA PHE A 42 -3.85 1.87 5.84
C PHE A 42 -4.05 3.27 6.41
N ALA A 43 -5.22 3.83 6.19
CA ALA A 43 -5.59 5.11 6.77
C ALA A 43 -7.10 5.19 6.88
N LYS A 44 -7.56 5.81 7.97
CA LYS A 44 -8.99 6.03 8.21
C LYS A 44 -9.82 4.75 8.14
N GLY A 45 -9.25 3.64 8.61
CA GLY A 45 -9.94 2.37 8.67
C GLY A 45 -9.98 1.58 7.37
N LYS A 46 -9.27 2.01 6.33
CA LYS A 46 -9.31 1.36 5.03
C LYS A 46 -7.91 1.09 4.50
N TYR A 47 -7.80 0.03 3.70
CA TYR A 47 -6.56 -0.38 3.06
C TYR A 47 -6.56 -0.02 1.59
N GLY A 48 -5.40 0.29 1.09
CA GLY A 48 -5.15 0.49 -0.33
C GLY A 48 -3.69 0.22 -0.62
N PHE A 49 -3.27 0.52 -1.83
CA PHE A 49 -1.90 0.28 -2.25
C PHE A 49 -1.37 1.48 -3.02
N ILE A 50 -0.10 1.77 -2.79
CA ILE A 50 0.59 2.85 -3.49
C ILE A 50 1.72 2.26 -4.32
N ASP A 51 2.16 3.02 -5.33
CA ASP A 51 3.34 2.69 -6.09
C ASP A 51 4.57 3.40 -5.50
N ARG A 52 5.72 3.23 -6.13
CA ARG A 52 6.97 3.80 -5.61
C ARG A 52 7.03 5.32 -5.72
N SER A 53 6.14 5.92 -6.49
CA SER A 53 6.01 7.38 -6.58
C SER A 53 5.09 7.93 -5.49
N GLY A 54 4.42 7.08 -4.74
CA GLY A 54 3.48 7.50 -3.72
C GLY A 54 2.06 7.70 -4.23
N ASP A 55 1.80 7.36 -5.49
CA ASP A 55 0.45 7.45 -6.04
C ASP A 55 -0.40 6.30 -5.55
N GLU A 56 -1.65 6.60 -5.21
CA GLU A 56 -2.60 5.58 -4.75
C GLU A 56 -3.18 4.87 -5.97
N VAL A 57 -2.48 3.83 -6.42
CA VAL A 57 -2.90 3.04 -7.57
C VAL A 57 -4.19 2.29 -7.24
N ILE A 58 -4.27 1.79 -6.03
CA ILE A 58 -5.45 1.09 -5.54
C ILE A 58 -5.99 1.90 -4.37
N PRO A 59 -7.19 2.50 -4.50
CA PRO A 59 -7.69 3.44 -3.50
C PRO A 59 -7.91 2.77 -2.15
N LEU A 60 -7.83 3.55 -1.08
CA LEU A 60 -8.01 3.08 0.29
C LEU A 60 -9.50 2.94 0.57
N VAL A 61 -10.09 1.89 0.04
CA VAL A 61 -11.51 1.61 0.19
C VAL A 61 -11.80 0.22 0.74
N TYR A 62 -10.78 -0.63 0.88
CA TYR A 62 -10.97 -2.01 1.27
C TYR A 62 -10.90 -2.20 2.77
N ASP A 63 -11.75 -3.06 3.30
CA ASP A 63 -11.76 -3.35 4.74
C ASP A 63 -10.56 -4.19 5.16
N HIS A 64 -10.10 -5.05 4.28
CA HIS A 64 -8.89 -5.85 4.46
C HIS A 64 -8.19 -6.02 3.13
N ALA A 65 -6.88 -6.25 3.20
CA ALA A 65 -6.09 -6.54 2.03
C ALA A 65 -4.89 -7.37 2.46
N ASN A 66 -4.49 -8.30 1.62
CA ASN A 66 -3.25 -9.07 1.80
C ASN A 66 -2.14 -8.42 1.00
N ASP A 67 -0.91 -8.81 1.28
CA ASP A 67 0.21 -8.36 0.47
C ASP A 67 0.14 -9.04 -0.90
N PHE A 68 0.66 -8.37 -1.92
CA PHE A 68 0.68 -8.94 -3.25
C PHE A 68 1.56 -10.18 -3.31
N LYS A 69 1.08 -11.17 -4.02
CA LYS A 69 1.82 -12.38 -4.36
C LYS A 69 1.89 -12.45 -5.88
N GLY A 70 3.01 -12.02 -6.44
CA GLY A 70 3.10 -11.86 -7.88
C GLY A 70 2.23 -10.69 -8.32
N ASN A 71 1.31 -10.93 -9.23
CA ASN A 71 0.48 -9.87 -9.82
C ASN A 71 -0.88 -9.70 -9.17
N THR A 72 -1.21 -10.48 -8.13
CA THR A 72 -2.55 -10.47 -7.55
C THR A 72 -2.52 -10.44 -6.03
N THR A 73 -3.61 -9.99 -5.46
CA THR A 73 -3.84 -10.10 -4.02
C THR A 73 -5.34 -10.21 -3.75
N GLU A 74 -5.67 -10.67 -2.55
CA GLU A 74 -7.06 -10.72 -2.09
C GLU A 74 -7.38 -9.50 -1.26
N VAL A 75 -8.54 -8.91 -1.52
CA VAL A 75 -9.05 -7.79 -0.75
C VAL A 75 -10.48 -8.08 -0.33
N VAL A 76 -10.91 -7.44 0.76
CA VAL A 76 -12.27 -7.60 1.27
C VAL A 76 -12.97 -6.26 1.25
N LEU A 77 -14.14 -6.23 0.65
CA LEU A 77 -14.96 -5.04 0.59
C LEU A 77 -16.39 -5.41 0.95
N ASN A 78 -16.90 -4.81 2.04
CA ASN A 78 -18.26 -5.05 2.52
C ASN A 78 -18.56 -6.54 2.74
N GLY A 79 -17.57 -7.29 3.25
CA GLY A 79 -17.71 -8.70 3.53
C GLY A 79 -17.50 -9.62 2.35
N GLU A 80 -17.24 -9.08 1.17
CA GLU A 80 -16.97 -9.88 -0.03
C GLU A 80 -15.50 -9.89 -0.36
N VAL A 81 -14.99 -11.05 -0.76
CA VAL A 81 -13.59 -11.22 -1.14
C VAL A 81 -13.44 -11.09 -2.63
N PHE A 82 -12.52 -10.23 -3.05
CA PHE A 82 -12.20 -10.05 -4.45
C PHE A 82 -10.71 -10.30 -4.67
N ILE A 83 -10.37 -10.76 -5.86
CA ILE A 83 -8.98 -10.85 -6.28
C ILE A 83 -8.72 -9.72 -7.27
N ILE A 84 -7.71 -8.91 -6.98
CA ILE A 84 -7.36 -7.77 -7.83
C ILE A 84 -5.94 -7.93 -8.33
N ASP A 85 -5.65 -7.28 -9.45
CA ASP A 85 -4.29 -7.24 -9.99
C ASP A 85 -3.55 -5.99 -9.47
N ILE A 86 -2.31 -5.81 -9.92
CA ILE A 86 -1.47 -4.72 -9.43
C ILE A 86 -2.00 -3.34 -9.83
N ASP A 87 -2.89 -3.28 -10.80
CA ASP A 87 -3.53 -2.02 -11.21
C ASP A 87 -4.88 -1.81 -10.52
N GLY A 88 -5.26 -2.72 -9.66
CA GLY A 88 -6.52 -2.61 -8.92
C GLY A 88 -7.73 -3.14 -9.67
N ARG A 89 -7.53 -3.83 -10.79
CA ARG A 89 -8.64 -4.40 -11.54
C ARG A 89 -9.12 -5.66 -10.85
N ILE A 90 -10.43 -5.79 -10.73
CA ILE A 90 -11.02 -6.98 -10.14
C ILE A 90 -10.97 -8.10 -11.16
N ILE A 91 -10.27 -9.20 -10.78
CA ILE A 91 -10.13 -10.36 -11.64
C ILE A 91 -11.24 -11.38 -11.34
N ARG A 92 -11.60 -11.43 -10.04
CA ARG A 92 -12.52 -12.47 -9.61
C ARG A 92 -13.39 -12.01 -8.46
#